data_a1aad9685aa9b4314b9a6bef1d51f55d
#
_entry.id   a1aad9685aa9b4314b9a6bef1d51f55d
#
_cell.length_a   1.000
_cell.length_b   1.000
_cell.length_c   1.000
_cell.angle_alpha   90.00
_cell.angle_beta   90.00
_cell.angle_gamma   90.00
#
_symmetry.space_group_name_H-M   'P 1'
#
loop_
_entity.id
_entity.type
_entity.pdbx_description
1 polymer ?
#
loop_
_entity_poly.entity_id
_entity_poly.type
_entity_poly.pdbx_seq_one_letter_code
_entity_poly.pdbx_strand_id
1 'polypeptide(L)'
;MEKEMKKVLVLGSGALKIGQAGEFDYSGSQALKALKEEGISSVLVNPNIATIQTSEGIADKVYFLPVTTYFVEEIIKKERPDGILLAFGGQTALNCGAELYTQGILDKYGVKVLGTSVEAIMYTEDRDLFVKKLDEIEMKTPVSQAVENMEDAIAAARRIGYPVMVRSAYALGGLGSGICANEEEFLKLAESSFAFSKQILVEESLKGWKEIEFEVIRDANDHCFTVASMENFDPLGIHTGESIVVAPTCSLDAEELKMLQELSTKCIRHLGIVGECNIQYAFNSVTDDYRVIEVNARLSRSSALASKATGYPLAFVAAKVALGYTLDQIGEMGT
;
A
#
# COMPACT_ATOMS: atom_id res chain seq x y z
N MET A 1 -4.58 -31.74 10.17
CA MET A 1 -5.71 -30.89 10.63
C MET A 1 -5.15 -29.51 10.85
N GLU A 2 -5.53 -28.54 10.06
CA GLU A 2 -5.22 -27.14 10.36
C GLU A 2 -5.80 -26.78 11.74
N LYS A 3 -5.02 -26.05 12.53
CA LYS A 3 -5.46 -25.62 13.86
C LYS A 3 -6.63 -24.63 13.66
N GLU A 4 -7.76 -24.90 14.30
CA GLU A 4 -8.91 -24.02 14.27
C GLU A 4 -8.52 -22.63 14.78
N MET A 5 -8.82 -21.57 13.99
CA MET A 5 -8.53 -20.18 14.33
C MET A 5 -9.52 -19.70 15.41
N LYS A 6 -9.01 -19.43 16.62
CA LYS A 6 -9.86 -19.02 17.76
C LYS A 6 -9.60 -17.61 18.26
N LYS A 7 -8.37 -17.13 18.09
CA LYS A 7 -7.96 -15.81 18.55
C LYS A 7 -7.05 -15.14 17.54
N VAL A 8 -7.38 -13.91 17.16
CA VAL A 8 -6.63 -13.12 16.19
C VAL A 8 -6.19 -11.80 16.81
N LEU A 9 -4.91 -11.47 16.61
CA LEU A 9 -4.34 -10.18 16.94
C LEU A 9 -4.49 -9.22 15.74
N VAL A 10 -5.06 -8.06 15.97
CA VAL A 10 -5.21 -7.00 14.98
C VAL A 10 -4.27 -5.86 15.34
N LEU A 11 -3.36 -5.51 14.43
CA LEU A 11 -2.54 -4.32 14.57
C LEU A 11 -3.30 -3.12 14.04
N GLY A 12 -3.61 -2.18 14.93
CA GLY A 12 -4.29 -0.93 14.59
C GLY A 12 -3.35 0.10 13.98
N SER A 13 -3.91 1.26 13.68
CA SER A 13 -3.25 2.33 12.91
C SER A 13 -2.11 3.05 13.64
N GLY A 14 -1.95 2.81 14.94
CA GLY A 14 -0.94 3.50 15.73
C GLY A 14 -1.25 4.99 15.94
N ALA A 15 -0.22 5.77 16.23
CA ALA A 15 -0.30 7.22 16.36
C ALA A 15 -0.28 7.86 14.96
N LEU A 16 -1.45 8.17 14.42
CA LEU A 16 -1.60 8.83 13.12
C LEU A 16 -1.71 10.34 13.25
N LYS A 17 -1.38 11.04 12.17
CA LYS A 17 -1.68 12.47 12.06
C LYS A 17 -3.20 12.71 12.04
N ILE A 18 -3.63 13.87 12.52
CA ILE A 18 -5.01 14.32 12.41
C ILE A 18 -5.44 14.26 10.93
N GLY A 19 -6.60 13.65 10.66
CA GLY A 19 -7.14 13.43 9.32
C GLY A 19 -6.83 12.08 8.69
N GLN A 20 -5.82 11.35 9.16
CA GLN A 20 -5.52 9.98 8.69
C GLN A 20 -6.19 8.89 9.54
N ALA A 21 -6.58 9.24 10.77
CA ALA A 21 -7.10 8.27 11.73
C ALA A 21 -8.44 7.64 11.31
N GLY A 22 -9.34 8.42 10.69
CA GLY A 22 -10.69 7.95 10.37
C GLY A 22 -10.74 6.82 9.34
N GLU A 23 -9.89 6.87 8.34
CA GLU A 23 -9.86 5.88 7.24
C GLU A 23 -9.36 4.51 7.73
N PHE A 24 -8.28 4.49 8.51
CA PHE A 24 -7.78 3.26 9.10
C PHE A 24 -8.62 2.79 10.29
N ASP A 25 -9.33 3.69 10.97
CA ASP A 25 -10.32 3.33 11.98
C ASP A 25 -11.47 2.53 11.36
N TYR A 26 -11.97 2.96 10.19
CA TYR A 26 -12.95 2.20 9.43
C TYR A 26 -12.45 0.79 9.10
N SER A 27 -11.24 0.67 8.52
CA SER A 27 -10.68 -0.61 8.11
C SER A 27 -10.50 -1.57 9.29
N GLY A 28 -9.94 -1.09 10.39
CA GLY A 28 -9.78 -1.89 11.61
C GLY A 28 -11.11 -2.30 12.24
N SER A 29 -12.08 -1.41 12.28
CA SER A 29 -13.43 -1.70 12.80
C SER A 29 -14.14 -2.76 11.97
N GLN A 30 -14.01 -2.73 10.65
CA GLN A 30 -14.60 -3.75 9.76
C GLN A 30 -13.91 -5.12 9.92
N ALA A 31 -12.59 -5.14 10.13
CA ALA A 31 -11.87 -6.38 10.43
C ALA A 31 -12.36 -7.00 11.75
N LEU A 32 -12.50 -6.20 12.79
CA LEU A 32 -13.02 -6.64 14.09
C LEU A 32 -14.47 -7.15 13.98
N LYS A 33 -15.31 -6.49 13.17
CA LYS A 33 -16.66 -6.95 12.86
C LYS A 33 -16.65 -8.34 12.20
N ALA A 34 -15.80 -8.53 11.19
CA ALA A 34 -15.68 -9.80 10.49
C ALA A 34 -15.24 -10.94 11.43
N LEU A 35 -14.25 -10.69 12.31
CA LEU A 35 -13.83 -11.66 13.33
C LEU A 35 -14.96 -12.02 14.30
N LYS A 36 -15.72 -11.03 14.75
CA LYS A 36 -16.85 -11.23 15.67
C LYS A 36 -17.95 -12.08 15.04
N GLU A 37 -18.27 -11.86 13.78
CA GLU A 37 -19.26 -12.66 13.05
C GLU A 37 -18.85 -14.14 12.91
N GLU A 38 -17.52 -14.39 12.80
CA GLU A 38 -16.98 -15.75 12.76
C GLU A 38 -16.80 -16.38 14.16
N GLY A 39 -17.17 -15.69 15.22
CA GLY A 39 -16.96 -16.17 16.59
C GLY A 39 -15.49 -16.25 17.01
N ILE A 40 -14.61 -15.52 16.32
CA ILE A 40 -13.17 -15.46 16.58
C ILE A 40 -12.89 -14.35 17.58
N SER A 41 -12.22 -14.67 18.67
CA SER A 41 -11.82 -13.68 19.68
C SER A 41 -10.77 -12.71 19.12
N SER A 42 -11.00 -11.42 19.30
CA SER A 42 -10.16 -10.37 18.78
C SER A 42 -9.36 -9.64 19.86
N VAL A 43 -8.08 -9.46 19.62
CA VAL A 43 -7.18 -8.63 20.42
C VAL A 43 -6.68 -7.48 19.55
N LEU A 44 -6.96 -6.25 19.93
CA LEU A 44 -6.53 -5.05 19.20
C LEU A 44 -5.38 -4.36 19.92
N VAL A 45 -4.37 -3.94 19.19
CA VAL A 45 -3.31 -3.04 19.66
C VAL A 45 -3.43 -1.71 18.94
N ASN A 46 -3.79 -0.66 19.66
CA ASN A 46 -3.87 0.69 19.12
C ASN A 46 -3.73 1.72 20.25
N PRO A 47 -2.73 2.63 20.22
CA PRO A 47 -2.56 3.66 21.24
C PRO A 47 -3.62 4.75 21.19
N ASN A 48 -4.39 4.85 20.11
CA ASN A 48 -5.37 5.91 19.93
C ASN A 48 -6.67 5.58 20.66
N ILE A 49 -7.00 6.38 21.66
CA ILE A 49 -8.21 6.23 22.48
C ILE A 49 -9.47 6.85 21.86
N ALA A 50 -9.33 7.62 20.80
CA ALA A 50 -10.41 8.38 20.15
C ALA A 50 -10.83 7.76 18.82
N THR A 51 -10.94 6.42 18.74
CA THR A 51 -11.33 5.68 17.56
C THR A 51 -12.50 4.74 17.84
N ILE A 52 -13.26 4.40 16.79
CA ILE A 52 -14.34 3.44 16.88
C ILE A 52 -13.80 2.04 17.21
N GLN A 53 -12.71 1.62 16.58
CA GLN A 53 -12.12 0.30 16.81
C GLN A 53 -11.67 0.06 18.25
N THR A 54 -11.31 1.12 18.99
CA THR A 54 -10.91 1.03 20.40
C THR A 54 -12.07 1.23 21.36
N SER A 55 -13.29 1.48 20.84
CA SER A 55 -14.50 1.66 21.67
C SER A 55 -14.93 0.33 22.27
N GLU A 56 -15.63 0.42 23.42
CA GLU A 56 -16.16 -0.74 24.14
C GLU A 56 -17.08 -1.59 23.25
N GLY A 57 -16.88 -2.90 23.29
CA GLY A 57 -17.70 -3.88 22.56
C GLY A 57 -17.35 -4.07 21.07
N ILE A 58 -16.35 -3.37 20.54
CA ILE A 58 -15.87 -3.56 19.17
C ILE A 58 -14.86 -4.72 19.12
N ALA A 59 -13.71 -4.60 19.80
CA ALA A 59 -12.79 -5.71 20.02
C ALA A 59 -13.10 -6.39 21.38
N ASP A 60 -12.81 -7.69 21.51
CA ASP A 60 -12.95 -8.39 22.79
C ASP A 60 -11.92 -7.87 23.81
N LYS A 61 -10.75 -7.49 23.33
CA LYS A 61 -9.68 -6.92 24.16
C LYS A 61 -8.90 -5.85 23.42
N VAL A 62 -8.64 -4.73 24.08
CA VAL A 62 -7.88 -3.61 23.55
C VAL A 62 -6.64 -3.35 24.41
N TYR A 63 -5.49 -3.22 23.75
CA TYR A 63 -4.26 -2.75 24.34
C TYR A 63 -3.93 -1.35 23.80
N PHE A 64 -4.02 -0.35 24.67
CA PHE A 64 -3.66 1.04 24.37
C PHE A 64 -2.14 1.23 24.45
N LEU A 65 -1.42 0.52 23.60
CA LEU A 65 0.04 0.50 23.55
C LEU A 65 0.53 0.85 22.15
N PRO A 66 1.74 1.39 22.02
CA PRO A 66 2.35 1.63 20.72
C PRO A 66 2.46 0.34 19.87
N VAL A 67 2.22 0.47 18.57
CA VAL A 67 2.37 -0.62 17.60
C VAL A 67 3.85 -0.74 17.25
N THR A 68 4.61 -1.37 18.14
CA THR A 68 6.04 -1.66 18.00
C THR A 68 6.31 -3.13 18.30
N THR A 69 7.38 -3.67 17.76
CA THR A 69 7.76 -5.08 17.93
C THR A 69 7.84 -5.47 19.40
N TYR A 70 8.40 -4.63 20.27
CA TYR A 70 8.52 -4.89 21.69
C TYR A 70 7.14 -5.10 22.36
N PHE A 71 6.22 -4.15 22.23
CA PHE A 71 4.92 -4.25 22.86
C PHE A 71 4.05 -5.35 22.26
N VAL A 72 4.13 -5.52 20.93
CA VAL A 72 3.38 -6.55 20.23
C VAL A 72 3.89 -7.95 20.63
N GLU A 73 5.21 -8.16 20.77
CA GLU A 73 5.75 -9.44 21.29
C GLU A 73 5.24 -9.74 22.71
N GLU A 74 5.24 -8.75 23.61
CA GLU A 74 4.71 -8.94 24.98
C GLU A 74 3.21 -9.30 24.98
N ILE A 75 2.43 -8.72 24.08
CA ILE A 75 1.02 -9.06 23.89
C ILE A 75 0.88 -10.49 23.34
N ILE A 76 1.68 -10.87 22.35
CA ILE A 76 1.69 -12.23 21.79
C ILE A 76 2.01 -13.27 22.88
N LYS A 77 2.99 -13.00 23.74
CA LYS A 77 3.34 -13.86 24.88
C LYS A 77 2.15 -14.08 25.82
N LYS A 78 1.42 -13.01 26.11
CA LYS A 78 0.31 -13.02 27.04
C LYS A 78 -0.96 -13.61 26.45
N GLU A 79 -1.34 -13.20 25.24
CA GLU A 79 -2.61 -13.54 24.62
C GLU A 79 -2.59 -14.82 23.81
N ARG A 80 -1.43 -15.25 23.34
CA ARG A 80 -1.25 -16.45 22.52
C ARG A 80 -2.22 -16.53 21.32
N PRO A 81 -2.26 -15.51 20.45
CA PRO A 81 -3.13 -15.55 19.29
C PRO A 81 -2.73 -16.65 18.33
N ASP A 82 -3.69 -17.17 17.57
CA ASP A 82 -3.45 -18.15 16.50
C ASP A 82 -2.99 -17.47 15.21
N GLY A 83 -3.45 -16.23 14.99
CA GLY A 83 -3.13 -15.44 13.80
C GLY A 83 -3.01 -13.95 14.09
N ILE A 84 -2.46 -13.23 13.10
CA ILE A 84 -2.28 -11.78 13.13
C ILE A 84 -2.71 -11.16 11.81
N LEU A 85 -3.44 -10.04 11.88
CA LEU A 85 -3.83 -9.20 10.75
C LEU A 85 -2.94 -7.96 10.69
N LEU A 86 -2.22 -7.78 9.57
CA LEU A 86 -1.26 -6.70 9.37
C LEU A 86 -1.80 -5.56 8.48
N ALA A 87 -2.77 -5.86 7.61
CA ALA A 87 -3.17 -4.99 6.51
C ALA A 87 -4.22 -3.92 6.87
N PHE A 88 -4.62 -3.81 8.15
CA PHE A 88 -5.75 -2.98 8.59
C PHE A 88 -5.35 -1.75 9.42
N GLY A 89 -4.07 -1.56 9.66
CA GLY A 89 -3.53 -0.48 10.50
C GLY A 89 -2.58 0.47 9.78
N GLY A 90 -2.62 0.51 8.45
CA GLY A 90 -1.74 1.35 7.65
C GLY A 90 -0.27 0.92 7.70
N GLN A 91 0.62 1.83 7.34
CA GLN A 91 2.06 1.55 7.23
C GLN A 91 2.70 1.13 8.55
N THR A 92 2.28 1.72 9.65
CA THR A 92 2.81 1.39 10.99
C THR A 92 2.59 -0.08 11.34
N ALA A 93 1.38 -0.59 11.11
CA ALA A 93 1.05 -1.99 11.35
C ALA A 93 1.82 -2.93 10.43
N LEU A 94 1.92 -2.56 9.15
CA LEU A 94 2.62 -3.35 8.14
C LEU A 94 4.12 -3.48 8.47
N ASN A 95 4.77 -2.36 8.80
CA ASN A 95 6.19 -2.35 9.18
C ASN A 95 6.45 -3.16 10.46
N CYS A 96 5.61 -3.01 11.46
CA CYS A 96 5.70 -3.79 12.70
C CYS A 96 5.56 -5.29 12.43
N GLY A 97 4.60 -5.68 11.60
CA GLY A 97 4.40 -7.08 11.21
C GLY A 97 5.58 -7.67 10.44
N ALA A 98 6.14 -6.93 9.49
CA ALA A 98 7.31 -7.34 8.74
C ALA A 98 8.55 -7.51 9.64
N GLU A 99 8.72 -6.61 10.61
CA GLU A 99 9.81 -6.69 11.57
C GLU A 99 9.65 -7.88 12.53
N LEU A 100 8.44 -8.13 13.06
CA LEU A 100 8.14 -9.32 13.87
C LEU A 100 8.44 -10.63 13.13
N TYR A 101 8.10 -10.68 11.85
CA TYR A 101 8.40 -11.83 10.99
C TYR A 101 9.91 -12.01 10.78
N THR A 102 10.61 -10.95 10.39
CA THR A 102 12.06 -10.98 10.12
C THR A 102 12.86 -11.35 11.37
N GLN A 103 12.42 -10.95 12.55
CA GLN A 103 13.01 -11.32 13.83
C GLN A 103 12.65 -12.74 14.29
N GLY A 104 11.81 -13.48 13.53
CA GLY A 104 11.36 -14.83 13.87
C GLY A 104 10.40 -14.90 15.06
N ILE A 105 9.82 -13.77 15.48
CA ILE A 105 8.93 -13.71 16.65
C ILE A 105 7.62 -14.45 16.35
N LEU A 106 7.06 -14.29 15.16
CA LEU A 106 5.81 -14.94 14.78
C LEU A 106 5.97 -16.46 14.79
N ASP A 107 7.03 -16.99 14.21
CA ASP A 107 7.34 -18.43 14.20
C ASP A 107 7.58 -18.97 15.59
N LYS A 108 8.35 -18.24 16.42
CA LYS A 108 8.65 -18.59 17.81
C LYS A 108 7.38 -18.85 18.65
N TYR A 109 6.32 -18.11 18.40
CA TYR A 109 5.06 -18.23 19.13
C TYR A 109 3.97 -18.96 18.34
N GLY A 110 4.24 -19.38 17.11
CA GLY A 110 3.29 -20.09 16.24
C GLY A 110 2.12 -19.23 15.79
N VAL A 111 2.37 -17.94 15.53
CA VAL A 111 1.37 -16.97 15.07
C VAL A 111 1.36 -16.91 13.55
N LYS A 112 0.24 -17.26 12.93
CA LYS A 112 0.09 -17.25 11.46
C LYS A 112 -0.25 -15.84 10.96
N VAL A 113 0.48 -15.34 9.97
CA VAL A 113 0.08 -14.12 9.24
C VAL A 113 -1.13 -14.44 8.37
N LEU A 114 -2.18 -13.66 8.51
CA LEU A 114 -3.46 -13.85 7.80
C LEU A 114 -3.56 -12.86 6.64
N GLY A 115 -3.96 -13.36 5.47
CA GLY A 115 -4.05 -12.59 4.24
C GLY A 115 -2.72 -12.57 3.48
N THR A 116 -2.27 -11.40 3.04
CA THR A 116 -1.03 -11.24 2.27
C THR A 116 0.19 -11.66 3.10
N SER A 117 1.05 -12.47 2.51
CA SER A 117 2.29 -12.92 3.15
C SER A 117 3.27 -11.77 3.35
N VAL A 118 4.17 -11.91 4.33
CA VAL A 118 5.19 -10.87 4.58
C VAL A 118 6.15 -10.75 3.40
N GLU A 119 6.45 -11.82 2.69
CA GLU A 119 7.26 -11.77 1.47
C GLU A 119 6.61 -10.93 0.39
N ALA A 120 5.31 -11.09 0.15
CA ALA A 120 4.56 -10.27 -0.80
C ALA A 120 4.52 -8.79 -0.37
N ILE A 121 4.38 -8.53 0.93
CA ILE A 121 4.48 -7.17 1.49
C ILE A 121 5.88 -6.59 1.20
N MET A 122 6.95 -7.33 1.45
CA MET A 122 8.31 -6.87 1.19
C MET A 122 8.55 -6.54 -0.30
N TYR A 123 7.94 -7.27 -1.23
CA TYR A 123 8.01 -6.95 -2.66
C TYR A 123 7.38 -5.60 -3.00
N THR A 124 6.41 -5.13 -2.23
CA THR A 124 5.78 -3.82 -2.44
C THR A 124 6.48 -2.68 -1.72
N GLU A 125 7.14 -2.96 -0.60
CA GLU A 125 7.78 -1.95 0.25
C GLU A 125 9.22 -1.64 -0.14
N ASP A 126 9.96 -2.63 -0.66
CA ASP A 126 11.33 -2.44 -1.14
C ASP A 126 11.31 -2.05 -2.61
N ARG A 127 11.80 -0.83 -2.92
CA ARG A 127 11.75 -0.28 -4.28
C ARG A 127 12.51 -1.15 -5.30
N ASP A 128 13.66 -1.68 -4.94
CA ASP A 128 14.48 -2.48 -5.87
C ASP A 128 13.83 -3.83 -6.13
N LEU A 129 13.27 -4.45 -5.09
CA LEU A 129 12.49 -5.69 -5.22
C LEU A 129 11.21 -5.46 -6.03
N PHE A 130 10.53 -4.35 -5.80
CA PHE A 130 9.32 -3.97 -6.53
C PHE A 130 9.58 -3.83 -8.04
N VAL A 131 10.58 -3.02 -8.41
CA VAL A 131 10.96 -2.84 -9.82
C VAL A 131 11.33 -4.19 -10.46
N LYS A 132 12.17 -4.99 -9.78
CA LYS A 132 12.57 -6.31 -10.27
C LYS A 132 11.38 -7.24 -10.47
N LYS A 133 10.41 -7.22 -9.54
CA LYS A 133 9.19 -8.04 -9.64
C LYS A 133 8.30 -7.61 -10.80
N LEU A 134 8.18 -6.32 -11.06
CA LEU A 134 7.41 -5.82 -12.19
C LEU A 134 8.10 -6.08 -13.54
N ASP A 135 9.43 -6.01 -13.58
CA ASP A 135 10.22 -6.37 -14.76
C ASP A 135 10.02 -7.85 -15.16
N GLU A 136 9.86 -8.77 -14.19
CA GLU A 136 9.59 -10.19 -14.44
C GLU A 136 8.31 -10.41 -15.29
N ILE A 137 7.38 -9.47 -15.25
CA ILE A 137 6.12 -9.51 -16.00
C ILE A 137 5.98 -8.37 -17.02
N GLU A 138 7.09 -7.72 -17.37
CA GLU A 138 7.16 -6.64 -18.37
C GLU A 138 6.24 -5.45 -18.06
N MET A 139 6.01 -5.15 -16.79
CA MET A 139 5.27 -3.97 -16.36
C MET A 139 6.20 -2.81 -16.14
N LYS A 140 5.79 -1.64 -16.64
CA LYS A 140 6.61 -0.44 -16.63
C LYS A 140 6.55 0.28 -15.29
N THR A 141 7.71 0.60 -14.73
CA THR A 141 7.89 1.50 -13.59
C THR A 141 8.62 2.77 -14.02
N PRO A 142 8.55 3.87 -13.27
CA PRO A 142 9.34 5.07 -13.57
C PRO A 142 10.82 4.73 -13.62
N VAL A 143 11.48 5.13 -14.70
CA VAL A 143 12.92 4.93 -14.85
C VAL A 143 13.66 5.82 -13.86
N SER A 144 14.49 5.22 -13.02
CA SER A 144 15.25 5.92 -11.99
C SER A 144 16.66 5.36 -11.89
N GLN A 145 17.65 6.22 -11.67
CA GLN A 145 19.02 5.83 -11.40
C GLN A 145 19.61 6.64 -10.26
N ALA A 146 20.14 5.93 -9.28
CA ALA A 146 20.97 6.51 -8.23
C ALA A 146 22.39 6.74 -8.78
N VAL A 147 22.94 7.93 -8.55
CA VAL A 147 24.26 8.36 -9.02
C VAL A 147 25.00 9.12 -7.92
N GLU A 148 26.35 8.99 -7.90
CA GLU A 148 27.19 9.56 -6.84
C GLU A 148 28.18 10.58 -7.40
N ASN A 149 28.19 10.82 -8.70
CA ASN A 149 29.04 11.81 -9.35
C ASN A 149 28.35 12.45 -10.55
N MET A 150 28.88 13.57 -11.01
CA MET A 150 28.28 14.36 -12.09
C MET A 150 28.34 13.65 -13.44
N GLU A 151 29.39 12.88 -13.73
CA GLU A 151 29.54 12.17 -14.99
C GLU A 151 28.42 11.12 -15.19
N ASP A 152 28.20 10.28 -14.17
CA ASP A 152 27.11 9.30 -14.16
C ASP A 152 25.74 9.97 -14.16
N ALA A 153 25.59 11.11 -13.50
CA ALA A 153 24.35 11.87 -13.48
C ALA A 153 23.97 12.39 -14.89
N ILE A 154 24.92 12.93 -15.62
CA ILE A 154 24.73 13.39 -17.01
C ILE A 154 24.39 12.21 -17.92
N ALA A 155 25.12 11.10 -17.78
CA ALA A 155 24.87 9.90 -18.58
C ALA A 155 23.45 9.34 -18.29
N ALA A 156 23.02 9.31 -17.03
CA ALA A 156 21.69 8.89 -16.65
C ALA A 156 20.60 9.82 -17.23
N ALA A 157 20.77 11.14 -17.10
CA ALA A 157 19.79 12.10 -17.63
C ALA A 157 19.64 12.02 -19.16
N ARG A 158 20.74 11.86 -19.87
CA ARG A 158 20.72 11.67 -21.33
C ARG A 158 20.07 10.35 -21.75
N ARG A 159 20.30 9.28 -20.99
CA ARG A 159 19.70 7.97 -21.25
C ARG A 159 18.19 7.98 -20.97
N ILE A 160 17.75 8.60 -19.87
CA ILE A 160 16.35 8.71 -19.50
C ILE A 160 15.60 9.62 -20.47
N GLY A 161 16.23 10.72 -20.89
CA GLY A 161 15.63 11.74 -21.75
C GLY A 161 14.93 12.85 -20.96
N TYR A 162 15.10 14.10 -21.44
CA TYR A 162 14.45 15.25 -20.81
C TYR A 162 12.96 15.33 -21.16
N PRO A 163 12.12 15.83 -20.22
CA PRO A 163 12.46 16.33 -18.90
C PRO A 163 12.77 15.22 -17.89
N VAL A 164 13.71 15.49 -16.97
CA VAL A 164 14.04 14.58 -15.86
C VAL A 164 13.74 15.22 -14.51
N MET A 165 13.48 14.38 -13.50
CA MET A 165 13.40 14.78 -12.11
C MET A 165 14.74 14.48 -11.41
N VAL A 166 15.25 15.41 -10.63
CA VAL A 166 16.36 15.19 -9.71
C VAL A 166 15.82 15.16 -8.30
N ARG A 167 16.24 14.17 -7.51
CA ARG A 167 15.97 14.12 -6.06
C ARG A 167 17.25 13.87 -5.30
N SER A 168 17.46 14.67 -4.27
CA SER A 168 18.52 14.43 -3.29
C SER A 168 18.09 13.29 -2.36
N ALA A 169 18.93 12.26 -2.20
CA ALA A 169 18.59 11.03 -1.48
C ALA A 169 18.24 11.26 0.02
N TYR A 170 18.72 12.36 0.61
CA TYR A 170 18.59 12.63 2.06
C TYR A 170 18.10 14.04 2.40
N ALA A 171 17.57 14.80 1.45
CA ALA A 171 17.14 16.18 1.73
C ALA A 171 15.73 16.21 2.33
N LEU A 172 15.59 16.76 3.53
CA LEU A 172 14.33 17.13 4.13
C LEU A 172 13.76 18.39 3.44
N GLY A 173 12.49 18.34 3.04
CA GLY A 173 11.78 19.53 2.54
C GLY A 173 12.03 19.91 1.07
N GLY A 174 12.51 18.96 0.24
CA GLY A 174 12.62 19.18 -1.22
C GLY A 174 13.82 20.02 -1.66
N LEU A 175 14.73 20.37 -0.76
CA LEU A 175 15.98 21.06 -1.09
C LEU A 175 16.84 20.20 -2.04
N GLY A 176 17.26 20.76 -3.16
CA GLY A 176 18.04 20.03 -4.17
C GLY A 176 17.21 19.04 -5.01
N SER A 177 15.87 19.20 -5.06
CA SER A 177 14.99 18.39 -5.91
C SER A 177 14.23 19.30 -6.87
N GLY A 178 14.01 18.81 -8.10
CA GLY A 178 13.26 19.57 -9.10
C GLY A 178 13.21 18.89 -10.45
N ILE A 179 12.38 19.43 -11.34
CA ILE A 179 12.24 18.98 -12.72
C ILE A 179 13.13 19.86 -13.60
N CYS A 180 13.92 19.21 -14.45
CA CYS A 180 14.82 19.85 -15.41
C CYS A 180 14.29 19.58 -16.82
N ALA A 181 13.95 20.62 -17.56
CA ALA A 181 13.43 20.51 -18.92
C ALA A 181 14.55 20.22 -19.94
N ASN A 182 15.80 20.53 -19.62
CA ASN A 182 16.96 20.40 -20.49
C ASN A 182 18.25 20.19 -19.67
N GLU A 183 19.36 19.93 -20.38
CA GLU A 183 20.66 19.65 -19.78
C GLU A 183 21.22 20.84 -18.99
N GLU A 184 20.98 22.07 -19.42
CA GLU A 184 21.47 23.26 -18.72
C GLU A 184 20.84 23.40 -17.33
N GLU A 185 19.53 23.22 -17.22
CA GLU A 185 18.82 23.22 -15.96
C GLU A 185 19.27 22.06 -15.07
N PHE A 186 19.47 20.87 -15.69
CA PHE A 186 19.93 19.68 -15.00
C PHE A 186 21.29 19.87 -14.35
N LEU A 187 22.28 20.41 -15.09
CA LEU A 187 23.63 20.63 -14.57
C LEU A 187 23.61 21.54 -13.34
N LYS A 188 22.87 22.66 -13.41
CA LYS A 188 22.75 23.60 -12.27
C LYS A 188 22.13 22.95 -11.03
N LEU A 189 21.09 22.18 -11.24
CA LEU A 189 20.39 21.53 -10.13
C LEU A 189 21.20 20.35 -9.55
N ALA A 190 21.81 19.53 -10.39
CA ALA A 190 22.62 18.39 -9.97
C ALA A 190 23.86 18.86 -9.18
N GLU A 191 24.55 19.93 -9.63
CA GLU A 191 25.67 20.54 -8.91
C GLU A 191 25.25 21.01 -7.49
N SER A 192 24.12 21.71 -7.42
CA SER A 192 23.54 22.13 -6.15
C SER A 192 23.17 20.94 -5.25
N SER A 193 22.60 19.87 -5.84
CA SER A 193 22.17 18.68 -5.10
C SER A 193 23.36 17.91 -4.54
N PHE A 194 24.44 17.76 -5.29
CA PHE A 194 25.68 17.12 -4.83
C PHE A 194 26.41 17.91 -3.74
N ALA A 195 26.15 19.22 -3.63
CA ALA A 195 26.70 20.01 -2.51
C ALA A 195 26.09 19.60 -1.15
N PHE A 196 24.91 19.03 -1.13
CA PHE A 196 24.20 18.63 0.09
C PHE A 196 24.06 17.10 0.26
N SER A 197 24.25 16.32 -0.79
CA SER A 197 24.07 14.86 -0.77
C SER A 197 25.17 14.18 -1.57
N LYS A 198 25.70 13.07 -1.04
CA LYS A 198 26.66 12.24 -1.79
C LYS A 198 26.02 11.47 -2.94
N GLN A 199 24.71 11.26 -2.88
CA GLN A 199 23.95 10.51 -3.87
C GLN A 199 22.70 11.30 -4.24
N ILE A 200 22.41 11.36 -5.54
CA ILE A 200 21.16 11.88 -6.07
C ILE A 200 20.46 10.82 -6.91
N LEU A 201 19.13 10.93 -7.04
CA LEU A 201 18.33 10.14 -7.98
C LEU A 201 18.05 10.99 -9.21
N VAL A 202 18.29 10.43 -10.38
CA VAL A 202 17.85 10.97 -11.67
C VAL A 202 16.70 10.11 -12.16
N GLU A 203 15.52 10.71 -12.30
CA GLU A 203 14.28 9.99 -12.57
C GLU A 203 13.57 10.53 -13.81
N GLU A 204 12.81 9.68 -14.47
CA GLU A 204 11.86 10.06 -15.51
C GLU A 204 10.84 11.06 -14.94
N SER A 205 10.60 12.15 -15.67
CA SER A 205 9.58 13.13 -15.27
C SER A 205 8.21 12.70 -15.80
N LEU A 206 7.27 12.48 -14.89
CA LEU A 206 5.88 12.15 -15.20
C LEU A 206 4.96 13.38 -15.10
N LYS A 207 5.52 14.58 -15.18
CA LYS A 207 4.75 15.83 -15.15
C LYS A 207 3.71 15.87 -16.25
N GLY A 208 2.46 16.10 -15.89
CA GLY A 208 1.34 16.17 -16.82
C GLY A 208 0.67 14.83 -17.11
N TRP A 209 1.17 13.74 -16.55
CA TRP A 209 0.48 12.46 -16.60
C TRP A 209 -0.66 12.45 -15.58
N LYS A 210 -1.72 11.68 -15.86
CA LYS A 210 -2.83 11.46 -14.95
C LYS A 210 -2.43 10.49 -13.84
N GLU A 211 -2.93 10.71 -12.64
CA GLU A 211 -2.83 9.74 -11.55
C GLU A 211 -4.11 8.93 -11.48
N ILE A 212 -3.99 7.64 -11.75
CA ILE A 212 -5.09 6.68 -11.77
C ILE A 212 -4.82 5.60 -10.73
N GLU A 213 -5.83 5.29 -9.93
CA GLU A 213 -5.73 4.29 -8.87
C GLU A 213 -6.82 3.22 -9.01
N PHE A 214 -6.50 2.01 -8.59
CA PHE A 214 -7.48 0.93 -8.46
C PHE A 214 -7.40 0.31 -7.07
N GLU A 215 -8.57 0.09 -6.48
CA GLU A 215 -8.72 -0.82 -5.36
C GLU A 215 -8.99 -2.23 -5.92
N VAL A 216 -8.15 -3.16 -5.56
CA VAL A 216 -8.16 -4.54 -6.07
C VAL A 216 -8.34 -5.51 -4.92
N ILE A 217 -9.19 -6.51 -5.12
CA ILE A 217 -9.38 -7.60 -4.16
C ILE A 217 -8.99 -8.92 -4.82
N ARG A 218 -8.28 -9.79 -4.09
CA ARG A 218 -7.91 -11.13 -4.53
C ARG A 218 -7.98 -12.13 -3.38
N ASP A 219 -8.58 -13.30 -3.62
CA ASP A 219 -8.58 -14.41 -2.68
C ASP A 219 -7.44 -15.41 -2.91
N ALA A 220 -7.32 -16.41 -2.03
CA ALA A 220 -6.30 -17.45 -2.14
C ALA A 220 -6.53 -18.42 -3.31
N ASN A 221 -7.74 -18.47 -3.89
CA ASN A 221 -8.08 -19.28 -5.05
C ASN A 221 -7.91 -18.54 -6.39
N ASP A 222 -7.28 -17.36 -6.34
CA ASP A 222 -6.99 -16.52 -7.50
C ASP A 222 -8.20 -15.82 -8.14
N HIS A 223 -9.35 -15.75 -7.46
CA HIS A 223 -10.39 -14.82 -7.88
C HIS A 223 -9.90 -13.41 -7.58
N CYS A 224 -9.80 -12.60 -8.63
CA CYS A 224 -9.21 -11.27 -8.56
C CYS A 224 -9.96 -10.30 -9.46
N PHE A 225 -10.37 -9.14 -8.92
CA PHE A 225 -10.99 -8.08 -9.70
C PHE A 225 -10.75 -6.69 -9.09
N THR A 226 -10.91 -5.66 -9.92
CA THR A 226 -10.86 -4.27 -9.50
C THR A 226 -12.23 -3.84 -8.98
N VAL A 227 -12.29 -3.41 -7.73
CA VAL A 227 -13.54 -2.98 -7.06
C VAL A 227 -13.89 -1.55 -7.43
N ALA A 228 -12.89 -0.68 -7.50
CA ALA A 228 -13.05 0.72 -7.83
C ALA A 228 -11.90 1.21 -8.70
N SER A 229 -12.22 2.12 -9.61
CA SER A 229 -11.25 2.98 -10.30
C SER A 229 -11.38 4.40 -9.79
N MET A 230 -10.27 5.08 -9.59
CA MET A 230 -10.23 6.44 -9.07
C MET A 230 -9.24 7.28 -9.87
N GLU A 231 -9.51 8.56 -9.96
CA GLU A 231 -8.67 9.54 -10.64
C GLU A 231 -8.43 10.74 -9.74
N ASN A 232 -7.17 11.13 -9.59
CA ASN A 232 -6.78 12.33 -8.90
C ASN A 232 -6.82 13.52 -9.87
N PHE A 233 -7.53 14.59 -9.47
CA PHE A 233 -7.61 15.84 -10.25
C PHE A 233 -6.36 16.70 -10.13
N ASP A 234 -5.69 16.61 -9.00
CA ASP A 234 -4.48 17.37 -8.74
C ASP A 234 -3.29 16.76 -9.49
N PRO A 235 -2.23 17.55 -9.75
CA PRO A 235 -1.04 17.06 -10.41
C PRO A 235 -0.42 15.84 -9.71
N LEU A 236 0.13 14.92 -10.51
CA LEU A 236 0.84 13.74 -10.02
C LEU A 236 1.88 14.12 -8.95
N GLY A 237 1.85 13.41 -7.82
CA GLY A 237 2.73 13.63 -6.67
C GLY A 237 2.08 14.39 -5.51
N ILE A 238 0.83 14.87 -5.66
CA ILE A 238 0.01 15.32 -4.54
C ILE A 238 -0.67 14.10 -3.94
N HIS A 239 -0.52 13.91 -2.63
CA HIS A 239 -1.04 12.71 -1.98
C HIS A 239 -2.56 12.61 -2.12
N THR A 240 -3.09 11.43 -2.46
CA THR A 240 -4.52 11.12 -2.65
C THR A 240 -5.41 11.64 -1.52
N GLY A 241 -4.97 11.55 -0.27
CA GLY A 241 -5.71 12.08 0.87
C GLY A 241 -5.76 13.61 0.97
N GLU A 242 -5.02 14.34 0.13
CA GLU A 242 -4.93 15.80 0.09
C GLU A 242 -5.42 16.38 -1.23
N SER A 243 -5.81 15.53 -2.19
CA SER A 243 -6.29 15.89 -3.51
C SER A 243 -7.79 15.60 -3.68
N ILE A 244 -8.39 16.18 -4.72
CA ILE A 244 -9.74 15.83 -5.15
C ILE A 244 -9.66 14.52 -5.93
N VAL A 245 -10.35 13.50 -5.44
CA VAL A 245 -10.42 12.17 -6.05
C VAL A 245 -11.83 11.91 -6.57
N VAL A 246 -11.93 11.42 -7.79
CA VAL A 246 -13.19 11.04 -8.42
C VAL A 246 -13.25 9.54 -8.63
N ALA A 247 -14.37 8.94 -8.28
CA ALA A 247 -14.67 7.53 -8.54
C ALA A 247 -16.08 7.39 -9.17
N PRO A 248 -16.22 6.65 -10.28
CA PRO A 248 -15.17 6.02 -11.09
C PRO A 248 -14.31 7.05 -11.84
N THR A 249 -13.21 6.62 -12.44
CA THR A 249 -12.41 7.46 -13.37
C THR A 249 -13.30 8.04 -14.45
N CYS A 250 -13.13 9.32 -14.76
CA CYS A 250 -13.99 10.03 -15.71
C CYS A 250 -13.27 10.49 -16.99
N SER A 251 -11.97 10.40 -17.04
CA SER A 251 -11.13 10.85 -18.16
C SER A 251 -10.48 9.72 -18.97
N LEU A 252 -10.72 8.47 -18.60
CA LEU A 252 -10.30 7.29 -19.35
C LEU A 252 -11.42 6.82 -20.28
N ASP A 253 -11.04 6.38 -21.47
CA ASP A 253 -11.97 5.64 -22.32
C ASP A 253 -12.09 4.15 -21.88
N ALA A 254 -12.96 3.39 -22.55
CA ALA A 254 -13.23 2.01 -22.18
C ALA A 254 -12.03 1.07 -22.42
N GLU A 255 -11.19 1.36 -23.42
CA GLU A 255 -10.02 0.55 -23.76
C GLU A 255 -8.88 0.83 -22.79
N GLU A 256 -8.61 2.10 -22.48
CA GLU A 256 -7.66 2.54 -21.46
C GLU A 256 -8.00 1.96 -20.09
N LEU A 257 -9.27 2.08 -19.68
CA LEU A 257 -9.75 1.54 -18.41
C LEU A 257 -9.55 0.03 -18.34
N LYS A 258 -9.95 -0.71 -19.37
CA LYS A 258 -9.81 -2.16 -19.45
C LYS A 258 -8.34 -2.57 -19.38
N MET A 259 -7.46 -1.90 -20.12
CA MET A 259 -6.03 -2.16 -20.11
C MET A 259 -5.44 -2.03 -18.69
N LEU A 260 -5.73 -0.94 -18.00
CA LEU A 260 -5.21 -0.71 -16.65
C LEU A 260 -5.80 -1.70 -15.62
N GLN A 261 -7.06 -2.13 -15.78
CA GLN A 261 -7.66 -3.19 -14.96
C GLN A 261 -6.98 -4.54 -15.16
N GLU A 262 -6.69 -4.92 -16.40
CA GLU A 262 -5.98 -6.16 -16.73
C GLU A 262 -4.55 -6.15 -16.18
N LEU A 263 -3.85 -5.02 -16.31
CA LEU A 263 -2.53 -4.80 -15.74
C LEU A 263 -2.56 -4.90 -14.20
N SER A 264 -3.57 -4.33 -13.56
CA SER A 264 -3.74 -4.37 -12.12
C SER A 264 -3.90 -5.81 -11.62
N THR A 265 -4.79 -6.59 -12.23
CA THR A 265 -4.98 -7.99 -11.84
C THR A 265 -3.74 -8.84 -12.11
N LYS A 266 -3.04 -8.61 -13.22
CA LYS A 266 -1.77 -9.27 -13.56
C LYS A 266 -0.70 -8.97 -12.49
N CYS A 267 -0.57 -7.71 -12.09
CA CYS A 267 0.39 -7.27 -11.07
C CYS A 267 0.12 -7.93 -9.73
N ILE A 268 -1.11 -7.85 -9.24
CA ILE A 268 -1.51 -8.35 -7.92
C ILE A 268 -1.35 -9.87 -7.82
N ARG A 269 -1.66 -10.60 -8.88
CA ARG A 269 -1.40 -12.05 -8.98
C ARG A 269 0.08 -12.36 -8.87
N HIS A 270 0.90 -11.65 -9.63
CA HIS A 270 2.35 -11.88 -9.65
C HIS A 270 3.02 -11.58 -8.31
N LEU A 271 2.60 -10.51 -7.64
CA LEU A 271 3.10 -10.16 -6.30
C LEU A 271 2.61 -11.12 -5.20
N GLY A 272 1.61 -11.96 -5.49
CA GLY A 272 1.08 -12.93 -4.54
C GLY A 272 0.23 -12.30 -3.42
N ILE A 273 -0.37 -11.14 -3.67
CA ILE A 273 -1.20 -10.45 -2.68
C ILE A 273 -2.52 -11.22 -2.49
N VAL A 274 -2.93 -11.41 -1.24
CA VAL A 274 -4.19 -12.03 -0.82
C VAL A 274 -4.92 -11.09 0.13
N GLY A 275 -6.05 -10.59 -0.30
CA GLY A 275 -6.80 -9.53 0.38
C GLY A 275 -6.98 -8.34 -0.53
N GLU A 276 -7.07 -7.18 0.05
CA GLU A 276 -7.22 -5.90 -0.64
C GLU A 276 -5.87 -5.21 -0.80
N CYS A 277 -5.72 -4.49 -1.90
CA CYS A 277 -4.58 -3.63 -2.17
C CYS A 277 -4.96 -2.47 -3.09
N ASN A 278 -4.18 -1.40 -2.98
CA ASN A 278 -4.26 -0.24 -3.86
C ASN A 278 -3.09 -0.27 -4.84
N ILE A 279 -3.34 -0.06 -6.13
CA ILE A 279 -2.32 0.12 -7.17
C ILE A 279 -2.48 1.48 -7.82
N GLN A 280 -1.37 2.22 -7.96
CA GLN A 280 -1.33 3.58 -8.48
C GLN A 280 -0.53 3.64 -9.78
N TYR A 281 -1.10 4.32 -10.75
CA TYR A 281 -0.51 4.54 -12.07
C TYR A 281 -0.30 6.02 -12.36
N ALA A 282 0.81 6.34 -13.00
CA ALA A 282 0.88 7.50 -13.88
C ALA A 282 0.47 7.04 -15.28
N PHE A 283 -0.47 7.73 -15.89
CA PHE A 283 -1.00 7.40 -17.21
C PHE A 283 -0.94 8.60 -18.17
N ASN A 284 -0.40 8.35 -19.36
CA ASN A 284 -0.32 9.34 -20.43
C ASN A 284 -1.34 9.00 -21.52
N SER A 285 -2.50 9.65 -21.51
CA SER A 285 -3.58 9.42 -22.50
C SER A 285 -3.29 9.95 -23.91
N VAL A 286 -2.13 10.59 -24.15
CA VAL A 286 -1.73 10.98 -25.52
C VAL A 286 -1.00 9.82 -26.22
N THR A 287 -0.30 9.00 -25.47
CA THR A 287 0.54 7.90 -25.97
C THR A 287 0.09 6.52 -25.49
N ASP A 288 -0.98 6.44 -24.69
CA ASP A 288 -1.46 5.23 -24.01
C ASP A 288 -0.36 4.51 -23.20
N ASP A 289 0.62 5.30 -22.71
CA ASP A 289 1.72 4.79 -21.93
C ASP A 289 1.45 4.94 -20.42
N TYR A 290 2.01 4.03 -19.61
CA TYR A 290 1.79 4.01 -18.17
C TYR A 290 3.07 3.73 -17.40
N ARG A 291 3.05 4.11 -16.12
CA ARG A 291 4.03 3.66 -15.11
C ARG A 291 3.29 3.24 -13.86
N VAL A 292 3.63 2.08 -13.32
CA VAL A 292 3.19 1.70 -11.97
C VAL A 292 4.03 2.48 -10.97
N ILE A 293 3.38 3.33 -10.19
CA ILE A 293 4.05 4.19 -9.20
C ILE A 293 4.31 3.40 -7.93
N GLU A 294 3.26 2.79 -7.39
CA GLU A 294 3.32 1.97 -6.18
C GLU A 294 2.17 0.98 -6.10
N VAL A 295 2.38 -0.05 -5.29
CA VAL A 295 1.34 -0.98 -4.85
C VAL A 295 1.39 -1.03 -3.34
N ASN A 296 0.26 -0.77 -2.69
CA ASN A 296 0.11 -0.85 -1.26
C ASN A 296 -0.60 -2.16 -0.91
N ALA A 297 0.12 -3.17 -0.39
CA ALA A 297 -0.42 -4.49 -0.02
C ALA A 297 -1.21 -4.44 1.30
N ARG A 298 -2.08 -3.46 1.44
CA ARG A 298 -2.89 -3.17 2.62
C ARG A 298 -4.05 -2.27 2.25
N LEU A 299 -5.05 -2.21 3.11
CA LEU A 299 -6.09 -1.20 3.00
C LEU A 299 -5.46 0.20 3.02
N SER A 300 -5.88 1.00 2.07
CA SER A 300 -5.40 2.36 1.86
C SER A 300 -6.35 3.38 2.49
N ARG A 301 -5.98 4.64 2.44
CA ARG A 301 -6.89 5.72 2.85
C ARG A 301 -8.11 5.82 1.92
N SER A 302 -7.94 5.51 0.65
CA SER A 302 -9.01 5.50 -0.34
C SER A 302 -9.96 4.30 -0.23
N SER A 303 -9.57 3.19 0.43
CA SER A 303 -10.42 1.99 0.53
C SER A 303 -11.76 2.26 1.22
N ALA A 304 -11.79 3.12 2.26
CA ALA A 304 -13.04 3.51 2.92
C ALA A 304 -13.94 4.34 2.00
N LEU A 305 -13.36 5.28 1.24
CA LEU A 305 -14.08 6.11 0.27
C LEU A 305 -14.57 5.27 -0.92
N ALA A 306 -13.74 4.36 -1.43
CA ALA A 306 -14.10 3.41 -2.47
C ALA A 306 -15.25 2.51 -2.04
N SER A 307 -15.22 2.00 -0.81
CA SER A 307 -16.31 1.20 -0.23
C SER A 307 -17.62 1.99 -0.19
N LYS A 308 -17.57 3.26 0.19
CA LYS A 308 -18.75 4.14 0.22
C LYS A 308 -19.26 4.47 -1.19
N ALA A 309 -18.36 4.72 -2.14
CA ALA A 309 -18.73 5.07 -3.51
C ALA A 309 -19.33 3.89 -4.28
N THR A 310 -18.82 2.68 -4.08
CA THR A 310 -19.25 1.47 -4.79
C THR A 310 -20.34 0.68 -4.07
N GLY A 311 -20.49 0.88 -2.76
CA GLY A 311 -21.31 0.03 -1.89
C GLY A 311 -20.66 -1.32 -1.55
N TYR A 312 -19.44 -1.59 -2.02
CA TYR A 312 -18.71 -2.83 -1.74
C TYR A 312 -17.86 -2.69 -0.47
N PRO A 313 -18.08 -3.50 0.59
CA PRO A 313 -17.41 -3.32 1.87
C PRO A 313 -15.99 -3.91 1.88
N LEU A 314 -15.05 -3.25 1.19
CA LEU A 314 -13.69 -3.72 0.93
C LEU A 314 -12.98 -4.27 2.17
N ALA A 315 -12.98 -3.52 3.26
CA ALA A 315 -12.25 -3.92 4.46
C ALA A 315 -12.86 -5.16 5.14
N PHE A 316 -14.19 -5.27 5.15
CA PHE A 316 -14.89 -6.45 5.65
C PHE A 316 -14.57 -7.67 4.80
N VAL A 317 -14.68 -7.55 3.47
CA VAL A 317 -14.38 -8.63 2.53
C VAL A 317 -12.91 -9.05 2.64
N ALA A 318 -11.97 -8.09 2.70
CA ALA A 318 -10.55 -8.38 2.90
C ALA A 318 -10.27 -9.16 4.19
N ALA A 319 -10.98 -8.86 5.28
CA ALA A 319 -10.87 -9.60 6.52
C ALA A 319 -11.39 -11.05 6.38
N LYS A 320 -12.51 -11.26 5.71
CA LYS A 320 -13.04 -12.60 5.40
C LYS A 320 -12.06 -13.39 4.52
N VAL A 321 -11.50 -12.75 3.49
CA VAL A 321 -10.46 -13.37 2.64
C VAL A 321 -9.23 -13.76 3.46
N ALA A 322 -8.78 -12.90 4.38
CA ALA A 322 -7.67 -13.21 5.27
C ALA A 322 -7.95 -14.41 6.19
N LEU A 323 -9.21 -14.66 6.53
CA LEU A 323 -9.66 -15.85 7.27
C LEU A 323 -9.78 -17.11 6.41
N GLY A 324 -9.57 -17.00 5.11
CA GLY A 324 -9.56 -18.13 4.18
C GLY A 324 -10.83 -18.31 3.34
N TYR A 325 -11.78 -17.38 3.42
CA TYR A 325 -12.96 -17.39 2.55
C TYR A 325 -12.59 -17.00 1.13
N THR A 326 -13.26 -17.62 0.16
CA THR A 326 -13.20 -17.18 -1.24
C THR A 326 -14.19 -16.05 -1.50
N LEU A 327 -13.94 -15.27 -2.54
CA LEU A 327 -14.83 -14.17 -2.93
C LEU A 327 -16.24 -14.68 -3.30
N ASP A 328 -16.33 -15.86 -3.92
CA ASP A 328 -17.63 -16.49 -4.22
C ASP A 328 -18.41 -16.83 -2.96
N GLN A 329 -17.76 -17.44 -1.97
CA GLN A 329 -18.39 -17.75 -0.68
C GLN A 329 -18.90 -16.50 0.04
N ILE A 330 -18.13 -15.40 -0.01
CA ILE A 330 -18.52 -14.13 0.60
C ILE A 330 -19.74 -13.54 -0.12
N GLY A 331 -19.77 -13.59 -1.45
CA GLY A 331 -20.91 -13.15 -2.25
C GLY A 331 -22.20 -13.91 -1.94
N GLU A 332 -22.12 -15.20 -1.67
CA GLU A 332 -23.27 -16.03 -1.28
C GLU A 332 -23.80 -15.72 0.12
N MET A 333 -22.94 -15.21 1.03
CA MET A 333 -23.32 -14.79 2.39
C MET A 333 -24.16 -13.51 2.44
N GLY A 334 -24.19 -12.74 1.34
CA GLY A 334 -24.82 -11.42 1.27
C GLY A 334 -24.02 -10.37 2.05
N THR A 335 -23.23 -9.58 1.37
CA THR A 335 -22.45 -8.46 1.95
C THR A 335 -23.30 -7.21 2.16
#